data_102a9ed5f822c176a6222b579e50fe6d
#
_entry.id   102a9ed5f822c176a6222b579e50fe6d
#
_cell.length_a   1.000
_cell.length_b   1.000
_cell.length_c   1.000
_cell.angle_alpha   90.00
_cell.angle_beta   90.00
_cell.angle_gamma   90.00
#
_symmetry.space_group_name_H-M   'P 1'
#
loop_
_entity.id
_entity.type
_entity.pdbx_description
1 polymer ?
#
loop_
_entity_poly.entity_id
_entity_poly.type
_entity_poly.pdbx_seq_one_letter_code
_entity_poly.pdbx_strand_id
1 'polypeptide(L)'
;MVYHFFSGKYLHLSPQLMDSILLNANRTNKKGKSDVYIIIENTGQKIFGDKDCVTVYTEIAQKHHFTNLEFINSRWLLLLRIFMIGKNDRIVFHSSLGPKIVTIVNILIYLLGLKKKAASICYVCWGGDFGYCNKLNKCDTYIEKFITFVYEKVWPWYGYIIALTVADKKILLEIYKSNNIVNLPYIAKRIDYFPMKKKAFPIRIMVSHSGWEHNRHIESFNLLKRFKDEDILIICPLCYGDPTYINDVIYTGKRIFGEKFYYFTDLMSPEEYFHFILQNHIYISGAENQTGLGALLGNMRGNAKLYLRGNLYISFKEEGFRIFDYNEIENMTFEEFVKPNSDIIFRRNIEVYNKKRIDECIEGWKDVYNIENVKANFKS
;
A
#
# COMPACT_ATOMS: atom_id res chain seq x y z
N MET A 1 -5.23 17.65 -18.20
CA MET A 1 -5.74 16.28 -17.91
C MET A 1 -4.86 15.60 -16.91
N VAL A 2 -5.38 14.60 -16.19
CA VAL A 2 -4.58 13.72 -15.33
C VAL A 2 -4.54 12.33 -15.95
N TYR A 3 -3.34 11.79 -16.10
CA TYR A 3 -3.10 10.45 -16.66
C TYR A 3 -2.65 9.53 -15.53
N HIS A 4 -3.45 8.54 -15.19
CA HIS A 4 -3.19 7.58 -14.14
C HIS A 4 -2.62 6.29 -14.74
N PHE A 5 -1.44 5.87 -14.28
CA PHE A 5 -0.80 4.66 -14.76
C PHE A 5 -0.82 3.58 -13.67
N PHE A 6 -1.36 2.41 -14.01
CA PHE A 6 -1.44 1.25 -13.13
C PHE A 6 -0.72 0.04 -13.72
N SER A 7 -0.13 -0.76 -12.87
CA SER A 7 0.44 -2.04 -13.26
C SER A 7 -0.61 -3.14 -13.21
N GLY A 8 -0.84 -3.84 -14.31
CA GLY A 8 -1.69 -5.03 -14.36
C GLY A 8 -1.12 -6.24 -13.62
N LYS A 9 0.14 -6.16 -13.15
CA LYS A 9 0.76 -7.22 -12.34
C LYS A 9 0.13 -7.37 -10.95
N TYR A 10 -0.43 -6.29 -10.39
CA TYR A 10 -0.95 -6.27 -9.02
C TYR A 10 -2.48 -6.30 -9.01
N LEU A 11 -3.08 -7.27 -9.71
CA LEU A 11 -4.54 -7.36 -9.86
C LEU A 11 -5.32 -7.48 -8.53
N HIS A 12 -4.67 -7.94 -7.47
CA HIS A 12 -5.27 -7.99 -6.13
C HIS A 12 -5.30 -6.63 -5.40
N LEU A 13 -4.61 -5.60 -5.93
CA LEU A 13 -4.50 -4.28 -5.29
C LEU A 13 -4.90 -3.13 -6.23
N SER A 14 -4.30 -3.07 -7.41
CA SER A 14 -4.44 -1.93 -8.33
C SER A 14 -5.88 -1.66 -8.78
N PRO A 15 -6.74 -2.67 -9.07
CA PRO A 15 -8.14 -2.44 -9.40
C PRO A 15 -8.91 -1.77 -8.27
N GLN A 16 -8.67 -2.16 -7.03
CA GLN A 16 -9.31 -1.55 -5.85
C GLN A 16 -8.89 -0.09 -5.66
N LEU A 17 -7.65 0.25 -6.00
CA LEU A 17 -7.18 1.63 -6.00
C LEU A 17 -7.85 2.44 -7.09
N MET A 18 -7.98 1.90 -8.29
CA MET A 18 -8.71 2.56 -9.38
C MET A 18 -10.18 2.79 -8.99
N ASP A 19 -10.86 1.79 -8.42
CA ASP A 19 -12.23 1.93 -7.89
C ASP A 19 -12.32 3.07 -6.86
N SER A 20 -11.36 3.14 -5.93
CA SER A 20 -11.31 4.21 -4.92
C SER A 20 -11.06 5.60 -5.53
N ILE A 21 -10.17 5.72 -6.52
CA ILE A 21 -9.88 6.99 -7.20
C ILE A 21 -11.11 7.45 -7.98
N LEU A 22 -11.76 6.57 -8.73
CA LEU A 22 -12.98 6.87 -9.48
C LEU A 22 -14.14 7.28 -8.57
N LEU A 23 -14.32 6.59 -7.44
CA LEU A 23 -15.33 6.92 -6.43
C LEU A 23 -15.15 8.35 -5.89
N ASN A 24 -13.92 8.82 -5.79
CA ASN A 24 -13.59 10.13 -5.24
C ASN A 24 -13.26 11.19 -6.31
N ALA A 25 -13.33 10.85 -7.60
CA ALA A 25 -12.96 11.76 -8.69
C ALA A 25 -13.68 13.11 -8.63
N ASN A 26 -14.99 13.11 -8.35
CA ASN A 26 -15.79 14.33 -8.22
C ASN A 26 -15.37 15.23 -7.04
N ARG A 27 -14.67 14.67 -6.03
CA ARG A 27 -14.18 15.40 -4.85
C ARG A 27 -12.80 16.00 -5.06
N THR A 28 -12.00 15.41 -5.96
CA THR A 28 -10.59 15.79 -6.19
C THR A 28 -10.39 16.55 -7.48
N ASN A 29 -11.25 16.36 -8.50
CA ASN A 29 -11.13 17.03 -9.79
C ASN A 29 -11.92 18.33 -9.83
N LYS A 30 -11.31 19.38 -10.42
CA LYS A 30 -12.03 20.58 -10.85
C LYS A 30 -12.93 20.21 -12.03
N LYS A 31 -14.18 20.67 -12.01
CA LYS A 31 -15.17 20.47 -13.08
C LYS A 31 -14.55 20.64 -14.48
N GLY A 32 -14.70 19.64 -15.32
CA GLY A 32 -14.44 19.71 -16.77
C GLY A 32 -13.11 19.14 -17.26
N LYS A 33 -12.27 18.49 -16.43
CA LYS A 33 -11.10 17.76 -16.90
C LYS A 33 -11.38 16.26 -16.81
N SER A 34 -11.34 15.58 -17.97
CA SER A 34 -11.43 14.11 -18.03
C SER A 34 -10.09 13.51 -17.69
N ASP A 35 -10.07 12.58 -16.73
CA ASP A 35 -8.89 11.77 -16.45
C ASP A 35 -8.78 10.65 -17.47
N VAL A 36 -7.56 10.13 -17.65
CA VAL A 36 -7.26 8.96 -18.49
C VAL A 36 -6.60 7.91 -17.62
N TYR A 37 -7.10 6.69 -17.67
CA TYR A 37 -6.56 5.55 -16.92
C TYR A 37 -5.85 4.62 -17.88
N ILE A 38 -4.56 4.41 -17.66
CA ILE A 38 -3.68 3.60 -18.51
C ILE A 38 -3.25 2.39 -17.71
N ILE A 39 -3.64 1.22 -18.19
CA ILE A 39 -3.34 -0.06 -17.57
C ILE A 39 -2.24 -0.74 -18.38
N ILE A 40 -1.15 -1.08 -17.70
CA ILE A 40 -0.06 -1.83 -18.28
C ILE A 40 -0.43 -3.30 -18.16
N GLU A 41 -0.79 -3.91 -19.28
CA GLU A 41 -1.20 -5.31 -19.32
C GLU A 41 -0.07 -6.24 -18.83
N ASN A 42 -0.46 -7.25 -18.07
CA ASN A 42 0.38 -8.38 -17.73
C ASN A 42 -0.32 -9.65 -18.24
N THR A 43 0.07 -10.08 -19.42
CA THR A 43 -0.47 -11.29 -20.04
C THR A 43 -0.03 -12.51 -19.25
N GLY A 44 -0.98 -13.26 -18.71
CA GLY A 44 -0.75 -14.54 -18.04
C GLY A 44 -1.07 -14.59 -16.54
N GLN A 45 -1.37 -13.47 -15.91
CA GLN A 45 -1.85 -13.47 -14.53
C GLN A 45 -3.38 -13.45 -14.49
N LYS A 46 -3.99 -14.52 -13.97
CA LYS A 46 -5.43 -14.61 -13.74
C LYS A 46 -5.70 -14.51 -12.24
N ILE A 47 -6.75 -13.81 -11.86
CA ILE A 47 -7.18 -13.66 -10.46
C ILE A 47 -8.71 -13.67 -10.40
N PHE A 48 -9.27 -14.14 -9.28
CA PHE A 48 -10.72 -14.15 -9.01
C PHE A 48 -11.56 -14.88 -10.08
N GLY A 49 -11.41 -16.19 -10.18
CA GLY A 49 -12.22 -17.00 -11.08
C GLY A 49 -11.85 -16.88 -12.55
N ASP A 50 -10.56 -16.87 -12.85
CA ASP A 50 -9.99 -16.82 -14.22
C ASP A 50 -10.14 -15.48 -14.97
N LYS A 51 -10.57 -14.41 -14.33
CA LYS A 51 -10.64 -13.08 -14.96
C LYS A 51 -9.24 -12.54 -15.28
N ASP A 52 -9.08 -12.04 -16.48
CA ASP A 52 -7.85 -11.36 -16.90
C ASP A 52 -7.84 -9.87 -16.49
N CYS A 53 -6.69 -9.25 -16.71
CA CYS A 53 -6.47 -7.85 -16.39
C CYS A 53 -7.47 -6.93 -17.10
N VAL A 54 -7.74 -7.16 -18.38
CA VAL A 54 -8.63 -6.30 -19.20
C VAL A 54 -10.05 -6.38 -18.65
N THR A 55 -10.54 -7.58 -18.40
CA THR A 55 -11.89 -7.81 -17.85
C THR A 55 -12.09 -7.08 -16.53
N VAL A 56 -11.17 -7.27 -15.56
CA VAL A 56 -11.30 -6.67 -14.21
C VAL A 56 -11.36 -5.15 -14.26
N TYR A 57 -10.45 -4.50 -15.01
CA TYR A 57 -10.44 -3.04 -15.10
C TYR A 57 -11.61 -2.48 -15.91
N THR A 58 -12.08 -3.20 -16.91
CA THR A 58 -13.26 -2.81 -17.70
C THR A 58 -14.53 -2.86 -16.84
N GLU A 59 -14.72 -3.89 -16.01
CA GLU A 59 -15.85 -3.98 -15.08
C GLU A 59 -15.87 -2.79 -14.11
N ILE A 60 -14.71 -2.40 -13.57
CA ILE A 60 -14.60 -1.22 -12.67
C ILE A 60 -14.94 0.06 -13.43
N ALA A 61 -14.43 0.25 -14.63
CA ALA A 61 -14.73 1.42 -15.43
C ALA A 61 -16.23 1.51 -15.74
N GLN A 62 -16.87 0.39 -16.11
CA GLN A 62 -18.31 0.31 -16.36
C GLN A 62 -19.13 0.65 -15.11
N LYS A 63 -18.76 0.15 -13.94
CA LYS A 63 -19.39 0.44 -12.65
C LYS A 63 -19.46 1.97 -12.37
N HIS A 64 -18.43 2.71 -12.78
CA HIS A 64 -18.34 4.16 -12.60
C HIS A 64 -18.74 4.97 -13.84
N HIS A 65 -19.29 4.34 -14.88
CA HIS A 65 -19.64 4.99 -16.16
C HIS A 65 -18.46 5.73 -16.78
N PHE A 66 -17.25 5.16 -16.68
CA PHE A 66 -16.01 5.76 -17.11
C PHE A 66 -15.55 5.15 -18.44
N THR A 67 -15.16 6.00 -19.42
CA THR A 67 -14.85 5.57 -20.79
C THR A 67 -13.39 5.76 -21.20
N ASN A 68 -12.61 6.59 -20.49
CA ASN A 68 -11.25 6.94 -20.87
C ASN A 68 -10.24 5.90 -20.28
N LEU A 69 -10.37 4.64 -20.64
CA LEU A 69 -9.53 3.53 -20.23
C LEU A 69 -8.69 3.05 -21.41
N GLU A 70 -7.38 3.02 -21.24
CA GLU A 70 -6.42 2.56 -22.24
C GLU A 70 -5.66 1.34 -21.70
N PHE A 71 -5.41 0.33 -22.55
CA PHE A 71 -4.57 -0.82 -22.22
C PHE A 71 -3.32 -0.82 -23.07
N ILE A 72 -2.15 -1.01 -22.44
CA ILE A 72 -0.85 -1.02 -23.13
C ILE A 72 -0.09 -2.30 -22.75
N ASN A 73 0.23 -3.12 -23.75
CA ASN A 73 0.98 -4.38 -23.60
C ASN A 73 2.46 -4.26 -24.03
N SER A 74 2.87 -3.14 -24.60
CA SER A 74 4.22 -2.90 -25.07
C SER A 74 4.94 -1.85 -24.25
N ARG A 75 6.18 -2.17 -23.80
CA ARG A 75 7.04 -1.21 -23.08
C ARG A 75 7.41 0.01 -23.92
N TRP A 76 7.58 -0.18 -25.23
CA TRP A 76 7.91 0.91 -26.14
C TRP A 76 6.73 1.84 -26.35
N LEU A 77 5.53 1.31 -26.54
CA LEU A 77 4.30 2.10 -26.63
C LEU A 77 4.05 2.86 -25.31
N LEU A 78 4.32 2.24 -24.17
CA LEU A 78 4.20 2.89 -22.88
C LEU A 78 5.16 4.07 -22.73
N LEU A 79 6.45 3.90 -23.08
CA LEU A 79 7.42 4.99 -23.06
C LEU A 79 7.00 6.12 -23.99
N LEU A 80 6.62 5.77 -25.23
CA LEU A 80 6.13 6.75 -26.21
C LEU A 80 4.92 7.51 -25.63
N ARG A 81 3.94 6.79 -25.07
CA ARG A 81 2.74 7.38 -24.46
C ARG A 81 3.09 8.37 -23.33
N ILE A 82 3.99 7.99 -22.44
CA ILE A 82 4.46 8.85 -21.34
C ILE A 82 5.06 10.16 -21.89
N PHE A 83 5.90 10.08 -22.90
CA PHE A 83 6.57 11.27 -23.46
C PHE A 83 5.66 12.14 -24.35
N MET A 84 4.63 11.56 -24.97
CA MET A 84 3.62 12.31 -25.75
C MET A 84 2.65 13.12 -24.90
N ILE A 85 2.44 12.79 -23.62
CA ILE A 85 1.58 13.56 -22.71
C ILE A 85 2.14 14.97 -22.57
N GLY A 86 1.28 15.96 -22.73
CA GLY A 86 1.65 17.39 -22.72
C GLY A 86 2.27 17.84 -21.40
N LYS A 87 3.13 18.86 -21.47
CA LYS A 87 3.76 19.47 -20.26
C LYS A 87 2.78 20.14 -19.30
N ASN A 88 1.57 20.41 -19.75
CA ASN A 88 0.47 21.01 -18.98
C ASN A 88 -0.49 19.97 -18.41
N ASP A 89 -0.22 18.69 -18.63
CA ASP A 89 -0.99 17.57 -18.09
C ASP A 89 -0.22 16.94 -16.94
N ARG A 90 -0.92 16.22 -16.08
CA ARG A 90 -0.35 15.52 -14.93
C ARG A 90 -0.23 14.03 -15.23
N ILE A 91 0.89 13.45 -14.87
CA ILE A 91 1.14 12.00 -14.92
C ILE A 91 1.23 11.50 -13.49
N VAL A 92 0.44 10.50 -13.13
CA VAL A 92 0.49 9.87 -11.82
C VAL A 92 0.84 8.39 -11.99
N PHE A 93 2.01 8.00 -11.53
CA PHE A 93 2.41 6.59 -11.45
C PHE A 93 1.95 6.01 -10.12
N HIS A 94 0.98 5.10 -10.18
CA HIS A 94 0.50 4.36 -9.03
C HIS A 94 1.35 3.11 -8.81
N SER A 95 2.35 3.19 -7.97
CA SER A 95 3.40 2.19 -7.76
C SER A 95 4.41 2.04 -8.91
N SER A 96 5.37 1.15 -8.71
CA SER A 96 6.31 0.81 -9.78
C SER A 96 5.55 0.14 -10.93
N LEU A 97 5.61 0.76 -12.09
CA LEU A 97 5.14 0.18 -13.35
C LEU A 97 6.00 -1.01 -13.80
N GLY A 98 6.71 -1.59 -12.85
CA GLY A 98 7.86 -2.44 -13.02
C GLY A 98 9.14 -1.58 -12.94
N PRO A 99 10.12 -2.01 -12.14
CA PRO A 99 11.34 -1.23 -11.84
C PRO A 99 12.07 -0.74 -13.09
N LYS A 100 12.04 -1.52 -14.16
CA LYS A 100 12.74 -1.19 -15.41
C LYS A 100 12.14 0.01 -16.15
N ILE A 101 10.83 0.23 -16.10
CA ILE A 101 10.18 1.33 -16.85
C ILE A 101 10.47 2.68 -16.20
N VAL A 102 10.27 2.81 -14.91
CA VAL A 102 10.57 4.05 -14.17
C VAL A 102 12.06 4.39 -14.29
N THR A 103 12.93 3.38 -14.23
CA THR A 103 14.38 3.56 -14.43
C THR A 103 14.69 4.12 -15.83
N ILE A 104 14.10 3.56 -16.88
CA ILE A 104 14.30 4.05 -18.26
C ILE A 104 13.77 5.49 -18.40
N VAL A 105 12.60 5.78 -17.86
CA VAL A 105 12.02 7.14 -17.86
C VAL A 105 12.97 8.12 -17.17
N ASN A 106 13.52 7.77 -16.00
CA ASN A 106 14.46 8.60 -15.27
C ASN A 106 15.77 8.83 -16.06
N ILE A 107 16.32 7.77 -16.65
CA ILE A 107 17.53 7.89 -17.50
C ILE A 107 17.28 8.84 -18.67
N LEU A 108 16.16 8.69 -19.38
CA LEU A 108 15.82 9.56 -20.51
C LEU A 108 15.59 11.00 -20.07
N ILE A 109 14.90 11.23 -18.96
CA ILE A 109 14.70 12.56 -18.38
C ILE A 109 16.04 13.20 -18.02
N TYR A 110 16.96 12.44 -17.40
CA TYR A 110 18.28 12.92 -17.02
C TYR A 110 19.13 13.27 -18.25
N LEU A 111 19.28 12.34 -19.19
CA LEU A 111 20.13 12.51 -20.38
C LEU A 111 19.64 13.63 -21.31
N LEU A 112 18.33 13.81 -21.44
CA LEU A 112 17.72 14.83 -22.30
C LEU A 112 17.39 16.14 -21.55
N GLY A 113 17.70 16.25 -20.27
CA GLY A 113 17.47 17.45 -19.46
C GLY A 113 16.00 17.85 -19.32
N LEU A 114 15.06 16.89 -19.35
CA LEU A 114 13.62 17.13 -19.45
C LEU A 114 12.96 17.52 -18.10
N LYS A 115 13.50 18.53 -17.40
CA LYS A 115 13.00 19.00 -16.09
C LYS A 115 11.51 19.36 -16.09
N LYS A 116 11.03 20.06 -17.15
CA LYS A 116 9.61 20.43 -17.29
C LYS A 116 8.70 19.20 -17.41
N LYS A 117 9.19 18.13 -18.03
CA LYS A 117 8.48 16.85 -18.13
C LYS A 117 8.46 16.14 -16.77
N ALA A 118 9.62 16.09 -16.09
CA ALA A 118 9.70 15.53 -14.74
C ALA A 118 8.72 16.23 -13.78
N ALA A 119 8.60 17.55 -13.85
CA ALA A 119 7.66 18.33 -13.04
C ALA A 119 6.19 17.97 -13.25
N SER A 120 5.83 17.38 -14.39
CA SER A 120 4.47 16.88 -14.63
C SER A 120 4.22 15.51 -13.99
N ILE A 121 5.24 14.82 -13.51
CA ILE A 121 5.16 13.47 -12.97
C ILE A 121 4.97 13.50 -11.45
N CYS A 122 4.02 12.71 -10.96
CA CYS A 122 3.84 12.36 -9.57
C CYS A 122 4.04 10.86 -9.41
N TYR A 123 4.84 10.44 -8.45
CA TYR A 123 5.14 9.04 -8.20
C TYR A 123 4.66 8.61 -6.82
N VAL A 124 3.83 7.57 -6.75
CA VAL A 124 3.34 7.01 -5.49
C VAL A 124 4.18 5.82 -5.10
N CYS A 125 4.91 5.94 -3.99
CA CYS A 125 5.78 4.89 -3.46
C CYS A 125 4.98 3.88 -2.62
N TRP A 126 5.15 2.60 -2.90
CA TRP A 126 4.49 1.50 -2.17
C TRP A 126 5.44 0.75 -1.20
N GLY A 127 6.44 1.40 -0.69
CA GLY A 127 7.38 0.80 0.27
C GLY A 127 8.47 -0.08 -0.40
N GLY A 128 8.10 -1.06 -1.19
CA GLY A 128 9.04 -1.88 -1.98
C GLY A 128 9.81 -1.12 -3.05
N ASP A 129 9.35 0.07 -3.41
CA ASP A 129 9.98 0.94 -4.42
C ASP A 129 11.31 1.55 -3.92
N PHE A 130 11.56 1.54 -2.61
CA PHE A 130 12.80 2.07 -2.02
C PHE A 130 14.02 1.19 -2.28
N GLY A 131 13.83 -0.09 -2.64
CA GLY A 131 14.90 -1.04 -2.86
C GLY A 131 15.91 -0.66 -3.96
N TYR A 132 15.47 0.14 -4.96
CA TYR A 132 16.35 0.65 -6.02
C TYR A 132 17.10 1.92 -5.64
N CYS A 133 16.66 2.60 -4.59
CA CYS A 133 17.14 3.89 -4.17
C CYS A 133 17.80 3.83 -2.80
N ASN A 134 17.94 2.64 -2.24
CA ASN A 134 18.31 2.51 -0.85
C ASN A 134 19.84 2.51 -0.72
N LYS A 135 20.41 3.60 -0.20
CA LYS A 135 21.79 3.61 0.32
C LYS A 135 22.03 2.52 1.39
N LEU A 136 20.96 1.91 1.90
CA LEU A 136 21.00 0.80 2.85
C LEU A 136 21.28 -0.57 2.16
N ASN A 137 20.97 -0.70 0.87
CA ASN A 137 21.38 -1.84 0.07
C ASN A 137 22.72 -1.49 -0.59
N LYS A 138 23.77 -2.24 -0.30
CA LYS A 138 25.08 -2.12 -0.93
C LYS A 138 24.87 -2.21 -2.45
N CYS A 139 25.02 -1.07 -3.14
CA CYS A 139 25.09 -1.06 -4.59
C CYS A 139 26.47 -1.62 -4.98
N ASP A 140 26.52 -2.88 -5.35
CA ASP A 140 27.78 -3.57 -5.61
C ASP A 140 28.24 -3.39 -7.06
N THR A 141 27.32 -3.08 -7.98
CA THR A 141 27.65 -2.92 -9.41
C THR A 141 27.69 -1.45 -9.86
N TYR A 142 28.49 -1.15 -10.89
CA TYR A 142 28.54 0.17 -11.52
C TYR A 142 27.17 0.61 -12.08
N ILE A 143 26.37 -0.35 -12.56
CA ILE A 143 25.04 -0.09 -13.10
C ILE A 143 24.11 0.38 -11.97
N GLU A 144 24.11 -0.27 -10.82
CA GLU A 144 23.29 0.12 -9.65
C GLU A 144 23.70 1.50 -9.13
N LYS A 145 24.99 1.79 -9.06
CA LYS A 145 25.51 3.13 -8.69
C LYS A 145 25.02 4.20 -9.65
N PHE A 146 25.06 3.92 -10.96
CA PHE A 146 24.56 4.85 -11.99
C PHE A 146 23.04 5.05 -11.87
N ILE A 147 22.26 3.99 -11.69
CA ILE A 147 20.82 4.08 -11.49
C ILE A 147 20.50 4.91 -10.24
N THR A 148 21.14 4.65 -9.13
CA THR A 148 20.98 5.41 -7.88
C THR A 148 21.27 6.90 -8.09
N PHE A 149 22.38 7.20 -8.75
CA PHE A 149 22.74 8.57 -9.11
C PHE A 149 21.66 9.25 -9.96
N VAL A 150 21.12 8.57 -10.98
CA VAL A 150 20.06 9.12 -11.82
C VAL A 150 18.79 9.40 -11.00
N TYR A 151 18.39 8.51 -10.09
CA TYR A 151 17.25 8.73 -9.21
C TYR A 151 17.46 9.93 -8.28
N GLU A 152 18.65 10.06 -7.66
CA GLU A 152 19.01 11.21 -6.81
C GLU A 152 18.94 12.54 -7.57
N LYS A 153 19.21 12.54 -8.88
CA LYS A 153 19.17 13.75 -9.72
C LYS A 153 17.78 14.05 -10.25
N VAL A 154 16.99 13.05 -10.60
CA VAL A 154 15.72 13.23 -11.32
C VAL A 154 14.53 13.35 -10.38
N TRP A 155 14.51 12.61 -9.29
CA TRP A 155 13.36 12.65 -8.37
C TRP A 155 13.10 14.02 -7.73
N PRO A 156 14.09 14.82 -7.39
CA PRO A 156 13.85 16.21 -6.99
C PRO A 156 13.19 17.08 -8.07
N TRP A 157 13.23 16.67 -9.35
CA TRP A 157 12.54 17.36 -10.44
C TRP A 157 11.09 16.94 -10.63
N TYR A 158 10.65 15.84 -10.00
CA TYR A 158 9.26 15.40 -10.07
C TYR A 158 8.34 16.43 -9.43
N GLY A 159 7.07 16.47 -9.90
CA GLY A 159 6.05 17.31 -9.27
C GLY A 159 5.82 16.92 -7.82
N TYR A 160 5.64 15.62 -7.59
CA TYR A 160 5.50 15.05 -6.26
C TYR A 160 6.08 13.63 -6.20
N ILE A 161 6.71 13.32 -5.06
CA ILE A 161 7.00 11.96 -4.60
C ILE A 161 6.08 11.70 -3.41
N ILE A 162 5.19 10.75 -3.54
CA ILE A 162 4.11 10.51 -2.57
C ILE A 162 4.44 9.27 -1.74
N ALA A 163 4.65 9.47 -0.46
CA ALA A 163 4.79 8.41 0.53
C ALA A 163 3.42 8.08 1.15
N LEU A 164 3.09 6.80 1.31
CA LEU A 164 1.82 6.37 1.87
C LEU A 164 1.81 6.37 3.40
N THR A 165 2.99 6.42 4.04
CA THR A 165 3.14 6.53 5.50
C THR A 165 4.09 7.65 5.89
N VAL A 166 3.98 8.10 7.13
CA VAL A 166 4.87 9.14 7.69
C VAL A 166 6.32 8.65 7.74
N ALA A 167 6.54 7.38 8.09
CA ALA A 167 7.90 6.81 8.13
C ALA A 167 8.53 6.74 6.75
N ASP A 168 7.78 6.33 5.72
CA ASP A 168 8.28 6.30 4.34
C ASP A 168 8.66 7.71 3.86
N LYS A 169 7.86 8.73 4.22
CA LYS A 169 8.22 10.13 3.94
C LYS A 169 9.55 10.50 4.59
N LYS A 170 9.78 10.13 5.85
CA LYS A 170 11.05 10.41 6.56
C LYS A 170 12.23 9.75 5.84
N ILE A 171 12.10 8.48 5.48
CA ILE A 171 13.13 7.74 4.73
C ILE A 171 13.44 8.44 3.40
N LEU A 172 12.40 8.80 2.63
CA LEU A 172 12.59 9.50 1.35
C LEU A 172 13.25 10.87 1.51
N LEU A 173 12.90 11.62 2.56
CA LEU A 173 13.53 12.92 2.86
C LEU A 173 15.01 12.79 3.23
N GLU A 174 15.38 11.72 3.95
CA GLU A 174 16.78 11.43 4.27
C GLU A 174 17.61 11.12 3.01
N ILE A 175 17.01 10.37 2.07
CA ILE A 175 17.68 9.97 0.82
C ILE A 175 17.77 11.15 -0.16
N TYR A 176 16.66 11.83 -0.44
CA TYR A 176 16.56 12.78 -1.55
C TYR A 176 16.63 14.25 -1.14
N LYS A 177 16.38 14.57 0.12
CA LYS A 177 16.43 15.96 0.67
C LYS A 177 15.64 16.96 -0.18
N SER A 178 14.44 16.59 -0.62
CA SER A 178 13.64 17.36 -1.57
C SER A 178 12.28 17.76 -1.01
N ASN A 179 11.85 19.01 -1.28
CA ASN A 179 10.59 19.56 -0.79
C ASN A 179 9.34 19.02 -1.50
N ASN A 180 9.49 18.26 -2.59
CA ASN A 180 8.38 17.63 -3.32
C ASN A 180 7.92 16.30 -2.73
N ILE A 181 8.52 15.86 -1.60
CA ILE A 181 8.17 14.62 -0.92
C ILE A 181 7.05 14.88 0.09
N VAL A 182 5.89 14.27 -0.14
CA VAL A 182 4.70 14.45 0.69
C VAL A 182 4.22 13.12 1.25
N ASN A 183 3.61 13.15 2.46
CA ASN A 183 2.86 12.00 2.95
C ASN A 183 1.39 12.18 2.53
N LEU A 184 0.93 11.32 1.64
CA LEU A 184 -0.42 11.40 1.11
C LEU A 184 -0.94 9.99 0.77
N PRO A 185 -1.63 9.34 1.70
CA PRO A 185 -2.31 8.06 1.44
C PRO A 185 -3.41 8.20 0.39
N TYR A 186 -3.85 7.07 -0.16
CA TYR A 186 -5.05 7.04 -1.00
C TYR A 186 -6.30 7.37 -0.20
N ILE A 187 -7.26 8.03 -0.87
CA ILE A 187 -8.55 8.36 -0.26
C ILE A 187 -9.32 7.07 -0.01
N ALA A 188 -9.63 6.82 1.23
CA ALA A 188 -10.37 5.64 1.63
C ALA A 188 -11.89 5.89 1.67
N LYS A 189 -12.67 4.84 1.85
CA LYS A 189 -14.11 4.96 2.11
C LYS A 189 -14.33 5.35 3.57
N ARG A 190 -15.21 6.34 3.83
CA ARG A 190 -15.58 6.76 5.19
C ARG A 190 -16.15 5.59 5.99
N ILE A 191 -15.83 5.55 7.25
CA ILE A 191 -16.29 4.54 8.19
C ILE A 191 -17.13 5.23 9.24
N ASP A 192 -18.34 4.71 9.44
CA ASP A 192 -19.14 5.05 10.58
C ASP A 192 -18.83 4.11 11.75
N TYR A 193 -18.86 4.64 12.97
CA TYR A 193 -18.74 3.80 14.15
C TYR A 193 -19.99 2.94 14.30
N PHE A 194 -19.80 1.65 14.45
CA PHE A 194 -20.82 0.75 14.95
C PHE A 194 -20.21 -0.32 15.86
N PRO A 195 -20.85 -0.66 16.98
CA PRO A 195 -20.33 -1.68 17.87
C PRO A 195 -20.39 -3.05 17.20
N MET A 196 -19.25 -3.69 17.02
CA MET A 196 -19.17 -5.04 16.48
C MET A 196 -19.26 -6.07 17.60
N LYS A 197 -20.23 -6.99 17.50
CA LYS A 197 -20.26 -8.17 18.34
C LYS A 197 -19.42 -9.26 17.69
N LYS A 198 -18.33 -9.65 18.31
CA LYS A 198 -17.50 -10.80 17.93
C LYS A 198 -17.87 -11.99 18.80
N LYS A 199 -17.64 -13.21 18.29
CA LYS A 199 -17.68 -14.40 19.15
C LYS A 199 -16.59 -14.25 20.21
N ALA A 200 -16.91 -14.58 21.47
CA ALA A 200 -15.94 -14.46 22.55
C ALA A 200 -14.72 -15.38 22.33
N PHE A 201 -14.95 -16.59 21.82
CA PHE A 201 -13.93 -17.62 21.62
C PHE A 201 -14.18 -18.39 20.30
N PRO A 202 -13.14 -19.00 19.70
CA PRO A 202 -11.72 -18.77 20.02
C PRO A 202 -11.30 -17.32 19.75
N ILE A 203 -10.28 -16.84 20.44
CA ILE A 203 -9.65 -15.55 20.15
C ILE A 203 -8.93 -15.63 18.81
N ARG A 204 -9.44 -14.96 17.80
CA ARG A 204 -8.89 -14.96 16.44
C ARG A 204 -7.73 -13.98 16.34
N ILE A 205 -6.53 -14.50 16.07
CA ILE A 205 -5.28 -13.73 15.96
C ILE A 205 -4.79 -13.85 14.53
N MET A 206 -4.89 -12.78 13.77
CA MET A 206 -4.35 -12.74 12.41
C MET A 206 -2.90 -12.28 12.45
N VAL A 207 -1.99 -13.09 11.90
CA VAL A 207 -0.56 -12.81 11.79
C VAL A 207 -0.24 -12.44 10.36
N SER A 208 0.08 -11.18 10.14
CA SER A 208 0.45 -10.57 8.85
C SER A 208 -0.62 -10.75 7.76
N HIS A 209 -0.24 -10.62 6.47
CA HIS A 209 -1.19 -10.57 5.36
C HIS A 209 -0.73 -11.29 4.09
N SER A 210 0.52 -11.79 4.05
CA SER A 210 1.11 -12.45 2.88
C SER A 210 2.37 -13.22 3.26
N GLY A 211 2.76 -14.19 2.44
CA GLY A 211 3.87 -15.11 2.69
C GLY A 211 5.26 -14.59 2.32
N TRP A 212 5.56 -13.32 2.60
CA TRP A 212 6.91 -12.77 2.43
C TRP A 212 7.69 -12.80 3.74
N GLU A 213 9.00 -13.09 3.69
CA GLU A 213 9.89 -13.22 4.85
C GLU A 213 9.91 -11.96 5.73
N HIS A 214 9.86 -10.77 5.13
CA HIS A 214 9.82 -9.50 5.87
C HIS A 214 8.59 -9.34 6.79
N ASN A 215 7.57 -10.17 6.65
CA ASN A 215 6.41 -10.24 7.55
C ASN A 215 6.69 -10.97 8.87
N ARG A 216 7.80 -11.72 8.98
CA ARG A 216 8.32 -12.34 10.20
C ARG A 216 7.29 -13.21 10.96
N HIS A 217 6.57 -14.06 10.22
CA HIS A 217 5.58 -14.97 10.82
C HIS A 217 6.17 -15.88 11.89
N ILE A 218 7.33 -16.50 11.59
CA ILE A 218 7.99 -17.47 12.50
C ILE A 218 8.39 -16.78 13.81
N GLU A 219 8.87 -15.54 13.77
CA GLU A 219 9.18 -14.74 14.96
C GLU A 219 7.89 -14.49 15.78
N SER A 220 6.80 -14.10 15.10
CA SER A 220 5.49 -13.90 15.74
C SER A 220 4.95 -15.20 16.38
N PHE A 221 5.14 -16.36 15.72
CA PHE A 221 4.74 -17.64 16.28
C PHE A 221 5.53 -17.99 17.55
N ASN A 222 6.82 -17.69 17.58
CA ASN A 222 7.64 -17.92 18.77
C ASN A 222 7.19 -17.08 19.97
N LEU A 223 6.75 -15.82 19.72
CA LEU A 223 6.13 -14.99 20.77
C LEU A 223 4.80 -15.58 21.25
N LEU A 224 3.96 -16.05 20.32
CA LEU A 224 2.63 -16.57 20.62
C LEU A 224 2.63 -17.99 21.18
N LYS A 225 3.74 -18.74 21.03
CA LYS A 225 3.88 -20.14 21.50
C LYS A 225 3.51 -20.30 22.97
N ARG A 226 3.78 -19.31 23.79
CA ARG A 226 3.45 -19.31 25.23
C ARG A 226 1.95 -19.39 25.51
N PHE A 227 1.11 -19.00 24.54
CA PHE A 227 -0.35 -19.02 24.59
C PHE A 227 -0.98 -20.18 23.82
N LYS A 228 -0.19 -21.18 23.38
CA LYS A 228 -0.66 -22.28 22.53
C LYS A 228 -1.77 -23.14 23.16
N ASP A 229 -1.78 -23.20 24.49
CA ASP A 229 -2.76 -24.01 25.24
C ASP A 229 -4.08 -23.27 25.49
N GLU A 230 -4.09 -21.94 25.28
CA GLU A 230 -5.28 -21.08 25.40
C GLU A 230 -6.27 -21.30 24.23
N ASP A 231 -7.51 -20.83 24.38
CA ASP A 231 -8.53 -20.92 23.31
C ASP A 231 -8.32 -19.83 22.24
N ILE A 232 -7.36 -20.06 21.38
CA ILE A 232 -6.94 -19.16 20.30
C ILE A 232 -7.06 -19.83 18.94
N LEU A 233 -7.17 -19.02 17.89
CA LEU A 233 -7.04 -19.42 16.49
C LEU A 233 -6.04 -18.49 15.80
N ILE A 234 -4.90 -19.03 15.39
CA ILE A 234 -3.87 -18.32 14.63
C ILE A 234 -4.24 -18.38 13.16
N ILE A 235 -4.31 -17.21 12.50
CA ILE A 235 -4.76 -17.08 11.12
C ILE A 235 -3.64 -16.44 10.28
N CYS A 236 -3.26 -17.11 9.20
CA CYS A 236 -2.23 -16.61 8.28
C CYS A 236 -2.74 -16.59 6.83
N PRO A 237 -3.01 -15.42 6.25
CA PRO A 237 -3.19 -15.27 4.81
C PRO A 237 -1.84 -15.48 4.09
N LEU A 238 -1.74 -16.51 3.24
CA LEU A 238 -0.52 -16.90 2.53
C LEU A 238 -0.74 -17.01 1.01
N CYS A 239 -1.69 -16.21 0.48
CA CYS A 239 -2.13 -16.27 -0.91
C CYS A 239 -1.06 -15.87 -1.93
N TYR A 240 -0.04 -15.15 -1.50
CA TYR A 240 1.10 -14.73 -2.32
C TYR A 240 2.33 -14.49 -1.44
N GLY A 241 3.52 -14.64 -2.02
CA GLY A 241 4.79 -14.50 -1.32
C GLY A 241 5.87 -15.40 -1.92
N ASP A 242 6.89 -15.69 -1.14
CA ASP A 242 7.92 -16.69 -1.48
C ASP A 242 7.42 -18.09 -1.16
N PRO A 243 7.37 -19.02 -2.14
CA PRO A 243 6.83 -20.35 -1.92
C PRO A 243 7.60 -21.16 -0.85
N THR A 244 8.92 -20.97 -0.76
CA THR A 244 9.74 -21.66 0.24
C THR A 244 9.40 -21.17 1.64
N TYR A 245 9.34 -19.84 1.80
CA TYR A 245 8.97 -19.24 3.07
C TYR A 245 7.53 -19.58 3.48
N ILE A 246 6.57 -19.60 2.52
CA ILE A 246 5.19 -20.04 2.79
C ILE A 246 5.16 -21.45 3.39
N ASN A 247 5.92 -22.40 2.81
CA ASN A 247 6.01 -23.77 3.32
C ASN A 247 6.57 -23.80 4.74
N ASP A 248 7.61 -23.00 5.02
CA ASP A 248 8.21 -22.90 6.36
C ASP A 248 7.23 -22.34 7.39
N VAL A 249 6.45 -21.34 7.01
CA VAL A 249 5.38 -20.75 7.84
C VAL A 249 4.32 -21.80 8.16
N ILE A 250 3.82 -22.53 7.14
CA ILE A 250 2.81 -23.58 7.33
C ILE A 250 3.31 -24.68 8.23
N TYR A 251 4.53 -25.19 7.97
CA TYR A 251 5.15 -26.24 8.78
C TYR A 251 5.29 -25.80 10.24
N THR A 252 5.83 -24.60 10.46
CA THR A 252 6.07 -24.07 11.81
C THR A 252 4.78 -23.82 12.56
N GLY A 253 3.79 -23.22 11.89
CA GLY A 253 2.49 -22.94 12.49
C GLY A 253 1.75 -24.21 12.92
N LYS A 254 1.70 -25.23 12.06
CA LYS A 254 1.12 -26.54 12.39
C LYS A 254 1.85 -27.23 13.54
N ARG A 255 3.19 -27.18 13.56
CA ARG A 255 3.99 -27.79 14.64
C ARG A 255 3.75 -27.14 15.99
N ILE A 256 3.56 -25.81 16.05
CA ILE A 256 3.39 -25.07 17.32
C ILE A 256 1.95 -25.12 17.81
N PHE A 257 0.97 -24.90 16.91
CA PHE A 257 -0.42 -24.64 17.27
C PHE A 257 -1.39 -25.78 16.90
N GLY A 258 -0.94 -26.78 16.11
CA GLY A 258 -1.77 -27.91 15.70
C GLY A 258 -3.06 -27.45 14.99
N GLU A 259 -4.22 -27.95 15.45
CA GLU A 259 -5.54 -27.60 14.93
C GLU A 259 -5.96 -26.12 15.14
N LYS A 260 -5.24 -25.41 16.01
CA LYS A 260 -5.45 -23.97 16.24
C LYS A 260 -4.75 -23.09 15.20
N PHE A 261 -4.12 -23.68 14.17
CA PHE A 261 -3.48 -22.98 13.08
C PHE A 261 -4.29 -23.08 11.80
N TYR A 262 -4.81 -21.94 11.36
CA TYR A 262 -5.56 -21.81 10.11
C TYR A 262 -4.78 -20.95 9.11
N TYR A 263 -4.67 -21.42 7.89
CA TYR A 263 -4.07 -20.65 6.79
C TYR A 263 -4.88 -20.87 5.52
N PHE A 264 -4.73 -19.94 4.58
CA PHE A 264 -5.30 -20.05 3.24
C PHE A 264 -4.32 -19.50 2.20
N THR A 265 -4.28 -20.16 1.05
CA THR A 265 -3.37 -19.87 -0.07
C THR A 265 -4.12 -19.30 -1.28
N ASP A 266 -5.42 -19.48 -1.34
CA ASP A 266 -6.25 -18.96 -2.41
C ASP A 266 -6.75 -17.56 -2.07
N LEU A 267 -6.80 -16.69 -3.09
CA LEU A 267 -7.32 -15.35 -2.92
C LEU A 267 -8.83 -15.37 -2.76
N MET A 268 -9.31 -14.80 -1.70
CA MET A 268 -10.73 -14.46 -1.52
C MET A 268 -11.08 -13.25 -2.37
N SER A 269 -12.34 -13.10 -2.75
CA SER A 269 -12.82 -11.82 -3.28
C SER A 269 -12.60 -10.70 -2.26
N PRO A 270 -12.48 -9.44 -2.67
CA PRO A 270 -12.28 -8.33 -1.75
C PRO A 270 -13.35 -8.23 -0.67
N GLU A 271 -14.59 -8.57 -1.00
CA GLU A 271 -15.72 -8.53 -0.08
C GLU A 271 -15.64 -9.66 0.95
N GLU A 272 -15.40 -10.90 0.51
CA GLU A 272 -15.19 -12.06 1.39
C GLU A 272 -14.02 -11.84 2.34
N TYR A 273 -12.87 -11.38 1.80
CA TYR A 273 -11.70 -11.10 2.62
C TYR A 273 -12.00 -10.02 3.67
N PHE A 274 -12.71 -8.95 3.26
CA PHE A 274 -13.09 -7.90 4.19
C PHE A 274 -13.97 -8.42 5.32
N HIS A 275 -15.02 -9.18 5.00
CA HIS A 275 -15.88 -9.80 6.01
C HIS A 275 -15.11 -10.74 6.94
N PHE A 276 -14.17 -11.49 6.38
CA PHE A 276 -13.32 -12.42 7.13
C PHE A 276 -12.45 -11.69 8.17
N ILE A 277 -11.75 -10.63 7.76
CA ILE A 277 -10.82 -9.91 8.65
C ILE A 277 -11.52 -9.08 9.73
N LEU A 278 -12.76 -8.63 9.51
CA LEU A 278 -13.55 -7.93 10.52
C LEU A 278 -13.80 -8.78 11.78
N GLN A 279 -13.74 -10.10 11.67
CA GLN A 279 -13.97 -11.02 12.80
C GLN A 279 -12.73 -11.23 13.68
N ASN A 280 -11.57 -10.72 13.31
CA ASN A 280 -10.36 -10.90 14.09
C ASN A 280 -10.37 -10.05 15.35
N HIS A 281 -9.88 -10.62 16.45
CA HIS A 281 -9.75 -9.94 17.73
C HIS A 281 -8.43 -9.17 17.81
N ILE A 282 -7.39 -9.77 17.23
CA ILE A 282 -6.01 -9.24 17.25
C ILE A 282 -5.43 -9.34 15.84
N TYR A 283 -4.70 -8.32 15.44
CA TYR A 283 -3.84 -8.32 14.26
C TYR A 283 -2.40 -8.04 14.68
N ILE A 284 -1.47 -8.86 14.22
CA ILE A 284 -0.04 -8.75 14.52
C ILE A 284 0.73 -8.56 13.22
N SER A 285 1.58 -7.54 13.15
CA SER A 285 2.54 -7.35 12.07
C SER A 285 3.96 -7.28 12.65
N GLY A 286 4.77 -8.29 12.34
CA GLY A 286 6.21 -8.31 12.68
C GLY A 286 7.08 -7.52 11.70
N ALA A 287 6.51 -6.96 10.65
CA ALA A 287 7.22 -6.19 9.63
C ALA A 287 7.73 -4.85 10.16
N GLU A 288 9.00 -4.53 9.84
CA GLU A 288 9.61 -3.24 10.22
C GLU A 288 9.09 -2.06 9.41
N ASN A 289 8.80 -2.28 8.13
CA ASN A 289 8.41 -1.23 7.20
C ASN A 289 6.96 -1.40 6.72
N GLN A 290 6.49 -0.43 5.96
CA GLN A 290 5.16 -0.44 5.39
C GLN A 290 4.90 -1.73 4.61
N THR A 291 3.86 -2.45 5.02
CA THR A 291 3.31 -3.60 4.30
C THR A 291 1.88 -3.84 4.73
N GLY A 292 1.02 -4.37 3.84
CA GLY A 292 -0.33 -4.82 4.18
C GLY A 292 -1.27 -3.77 4.76
N LEU A 293 -1.17 -2.49 4.36
CA LEU A 293 -2.02 -1.42 4.88
C LEU A 293 -3.52 -1.73 4.76
N GLY A 294 -3.95 -2.41 3.69
CA GLY A 294 -5.33 -2.82 3.50
C GLY A 294 -5.81 -3.80 4.59
N ALA A 295 -4.99 -4.81 4.89
CA ALA A 295 -5.28 -5.79 5.95
C ALA A 295 -5.27 -5.12 7.34
N LEU A 296 -4.28 -4.28 7.62
CA LEU A 296 -4.17 -3.55 8.88
C LEU A 296 -5.39 -2.66 9.13
N LEU A 297 -5.73 -1.80 8.18
CA LEU A 297 -6.86 -0.89 8.28
C LEU A 297 -8.20 -1.63 8.30
N GLY A 298 -8.32 -2.76 7.60
CA GLY A 298 -9.48 -3.63 7.68
C GLY A 298 -9.68 -4.24 9.07
N ASN A 299 -8.61 -4.75 9.69
CA ASN A 299 -8.63 -5.25 11.07
C ASN A 299 -8.98 -4.13 12.09
N MET A 300 -8.43 -2.92 11.90
CA MET A 300 -8.78 -1.73 12.70
C MET A 300 -10.28 -1.42 12.61
N ARG A 301 -10.87 -1.48 11.41
CA ARG A 301 -12.31 -1.28 11.20
C ARG A 301 -13.16 -2.31 11.94
N GLY A 302 -12.65 -3.53 12.09
CA GLY A 302 -13.24 -4.58 12.92
C GLY A 302 -12.97 -4.44 14.42
N ASN A 303 -12.40 -3.33 14.89
CA ASN A 303 -11.98 -3.14 16.29
C ASN A 303 -10.99 -4.23 16.77
N ALA A 304 -10.13 -4.75 15.90
CA ALA A 304 -9.05 -5.61 16.34
C ALA A 304 -7.99 -4.81 17.10
N LYS A 305 -7.38 -5.43 18.10
CA LYS A 305 -6.20 -4.90 18.78
C LYS A 305 -5.01 -5.05 17.84
N LEU A 306 -4.32 -3.95 17.54
CA LEU A 306 -3.25 -3.92 16.54
C LEU A 306 -1.90 -3.88 17.21
N TYR A 307 -1.09 -4.93 17.05
CA TYR A 307 0.30 -4.98 17.46
C TYR A 307 1.21 -4.79 16.25
N LEU A 308 1.91 -3.66 16.21
CA LEU A 308 2.74 -3.25 15.08
C LEU A 308 4.19 -3.04 15.52
N ARG A 309 5.13 -3.14 14.57
CA ARG A 309 6.57 -3.01 14.82
C ARG A 309 7.19 -1.90 13.98
N GLY A 310 8.34 -1.38 14.44
CA GLY A 310 9.24 -0.52 13.68
C GLY A 310 8.58 0.72 13.09
N ASN A 311 8.89 1.01 11.84
CA ASN A 311 8.39 2.18 11.13
C ASN A 311 6.87 2.20 10.95
N LEU A 312 6.25 1.02 10.89
CA LEU A 312 4.81 0.90 10.79
C LEU A 312 4.14 1.35 12.11
N TYR A 313 4.65 0.89 13.26
CA TYR A 313 4.20 1.34 14.58
C TYR A 313 4.37 2.86 14.76
N ILE A 314 5.57 3.38 14.45
CA ILE A 314 5.88 4.81 14.57
C ILE A 314 4.91 5.65 13.72
N SER A 315 4.68 5.27 12.46
CA SER A 315 3.77 5.99 11.56
C SER A 315 2.35 6.10 12.11
N PHE A 316 1.79 4.97 12.53
CA PHE A 316 0.41 4.95 13.03
C PHE A 316 0.26 5.70 14.35
N LYS A 317 1.26 5.61 15.22
CA LYS A 317 1.30 6.36 16.49
C LYS A 317 1.37 7.86 16.25
N GLU A 318 2.22 8.32 15.33
CA GLU A 318 2.35 9.74 14.96
C GLU A 318 1.10 10.29 14.27
N GLU A 319 0.38 9.47 13.50
CA GLU A 319 -0.91 9.84 12.93
C GLU A 319 -2.03 9.97 13.99
N GLY A 320 -1.79 9.49 15.20
CA GLY A 320 -2.70 9.57 16.35
C GLY A 320 -3.56 8.35 16.60
N PHE A 321 -3.30 7.24 15.90
CA PHE A 321 -3.96 5.96 16.19
C PHE A 321 -3.54 5.41 17.55
N ARG A 322 -4.47 4.74 18.21
CA ARG A 322 -4.22 3.96 19.44
C ARG A 322 -3.95 2.51 19.03
N ILE A 323 -2.67 2.17 19.04
CA ILE A 323 -2.13 0.88 18.68
C ILE A 323 -1.10 0.44 19.71
N PHE A 324 -0.62 -0.80 19.64
CA PHE A 324 0.28 -1.42 20.61
C PHE A 324 1.61 -1.80 19.96
N ASP A 325 2.68 -1.73 20.73
CA ASP A 325 4.00 -2.15 20.27
C ASP A 325 4.06 -3.69 20.21
N TYR A 326 4.49 -4.23 19.09
CA TYR A 326 4.72 -5.66 18.89
C TYR A 326 5.64 -6.26 19.97
N ASN A 327 6.66 -5.50 20.40
CA ASN A 327 7.66 -5.98 21.36
C ASN A 327 7.08 -6.11 22.80
N GLU A 328 5.97 -5.45 23.10
CA GLU A 328 5.30 -5.58 24.40
C GLU A 328 4.68 -6.97 24.61
N ILE A 329 4.37 -7.70 23.51
CA ILE A 329 3.72 -9.03 23.62
C ILE A 329 4.54 -9.98 24.48
N GLU A 330 5.87 -9.92 24.42
CA GLU A 330 6.78 -10.81 25.16
C GLU A 330 6.54 -10.78 26.67
N ASN A 331 6.15 -9.63 27.23
CA ASN A 331 6.00 -9.42 28.66
C ASN A 331 4.54 -9.45 29.15
N MET A 332 3.55 -9.63 28.25
CA MET A 332 2.13 -9.62 28.60
C MET A 332 1.66 -10.97 29.16
N THR A 333 0.75 -10.95 30.13
CA THR A 333 -0.10 -12.12 30.43
C THR A 333 -1.09 -12.36 29.30
N PHE A 334 -1.72 -13.55 29.25
CA PHE A 334 -2.73 -13.83 28.24
C PHE A 334 -3.91 -12.86 28.34
N GLU A 335 -4.39 -12.58 29.55
CA GLU A 335 -5.51 -11.66 29.81
C GLU A 335 -5.21 -10.25 29.30
N GLU A 336 -4.00 -9.73 29.52
CA GLU A 336 -3.57 -8.42 29.01
C GLU A 336 -3.48 -8.40 27.50
N PHE A 337 -2.94 -9.47 26.93
CA PHE A 337 -2.78 -9.62 25.48
C PHE A 337 -4.13 -9.62 24.75
N VAL A 338 -5.11 -10.40 25.24
CA VAL A 338 -6.41 -10.55 24.59
C VAL A 338 -7.44 -9.49 25.01
N LYS A 339 -7.16 -8.65 26.03
CA LYS A 339 -8.06 -7.60 26.49
C LYS A 339 -8.54 -6.75 25.30
N PRO A 340 -9.85 -6.70 25.01
CA PRO A 340 -10.36 -5.95 23.87
C PRO A 340 -10.07 -4.45 23.98
N ASN A 341 -10.01 -3.77 22.84
CA ASN A 341 -10.04 -2.31 22.84
C ASN A 341 -11.34 -1.81 23.46
N SER A 342 -11.24 -0.77 24.30
CA SER A 342 -12.43 -0.06 24.77
C SER A 342 -13.11 0.68 23.60
N ASP A 343 -14.39 0.99 23.76
CA ASP A 343 -15.15 1.80 22.81
C ASP A 343 -14.48 3.17 22.57
N ILE A 344 -13.84 3.74 23.57
CA ILE A 344 -13.11 5.01 23.46
C ILE A 344 -11.94 4.87 22.47
N ILE A 345 -11.16 3.79 22.59
CA ILE A 345 -10.05 3.51 21.65
C ILE A 345 -10.59 3.30 20.24
N PHE A 346 -11.66 2.53 20.08
CA PHE A 346 -12.23 2.25 18.78
C PHE A 346 -12.77 3.51 18.10
N ARG A 347 -13.57 4.31 18.79
CA ARG A 347 -14.07 5.61 18.29
C ARG A 347 -12.93 6.52 17.87
N ARG A 348 -11.89 6.64 18.71
CA ARG A 348 -10.72 7.43 18.40
C ARG A 348 -10.02 6.97 17.12
N ASN A 349 -9.83 5.67 16.94
CA ASN A 349 -9.20 5.13 15.73
C ASN A 349 -10.03 5.40 14.47
N ILE A 350 -11.36 5.33 14.55
CA ILE A 350 -12.25 5.69 13.43
C ILE A 350 -12.20 7.19 13.12
N GLU A 351 -12.18 8.06 14.12
CA GLU A 351 -12.03 9.50 13.93
C GLU A 351 -10.71 9.85 13.23
N VAL A 352 -9.59 9.28 13.73
CA VAL A 352 -8.27 9.46 13.11
C VAL A 352 -8.25 8.93 11.68
N TYR A 353 -8.81 7.74 11.46
CA TYR A 353 -8.91 7.16 10.13
C TYR A 353 -9.67 8.09 9.17
N ASN A 354 -10.86 8.53 9.52
CA ASN A 354 -11.68 9.39 8.67
C ASN A 354 -10.96 10.71 8.36
N LYS A 355 -10.34 11.31 9.37
CA LYS A 355 -9.55 12.54 9.20
C LYS A 355 -8.35 12.31 8.27
N LYS A 356 -7.51 11.30 8.58
CA LYS A 356 -6.22 11.07 7.91
C LYS A 356 -6.34 10.40 6.54
N ARG A 357 -7.33 9.54 6.34
CA ARG A 357 -7.49 8.74 5.11
C ARG A 357 -8.56 9.28 4.18
N ILE A 358 -9.30 10.32 4.60
CA ILE A 358 -10.36 10.91 3.79
C ILE A 358 -10.19 12.43 3.72
N ASP A 359 -10.41 13.15 4.83
CA ASP A 359 -10.53 14.61 4.79
C ASP A 359 -9.20 15.27 4.36
N GLU A 360 -8.08 14.93 5.01
CA GLU A 360 -6.75 15.44 4.64
C GLU A 360 -6.31 14.93 3.26
N CYS A 361 -6.66 13.69 2.90
CA CYS A 361 -6.30 13.13 1.60
C CYS A 361 -7.04 13.80 0.44
N ILE A 362 -8.31 14.16 0.59
CA ILE A 362 -9.05 14.87 -0.46
C ILE A 362 -8.35 16.18 -0.82
N GLU A 363 -7.96 16.98 0.17
CA GLU A 363 -7.28 18.25 -0.07
C GLU A 363 -5.89 18.02 -0.68
N GLY A 364 -5.11 17.08 -0.14
CA GLY A 364 -3.79 16.76 -0.69
C GLY A 364 -3.85 16.26 -2.14
N TRP A 365 -4.79 15.40 -2.49
CA TRP A 365 -4.95 14.94 -3.87
C TRP A 365 -5.42 16.04 -4.83
N LYS A 366 -6.23 17.01 -4.37
CA LYS A 366 -6.55 18.19 -5.16
C LYS A 366 -5.30 18.97 -5.55
N ASP A 367 -4.37 19.14 -4.61
CA ASP A 367 -3.10 19.81 -4.86
C ASP A 367 -2.21 19.03 -5.83
N VAL A 368 -2.11 17.72 -5.67
CA VAL A 368 -1.37 16.83 -6.58
C VAL A 368 -1.89 16.93 -8.00
N TYR A 369 -3.21 16.97 -8.19
CA TYR A 369 -3.83 17.07 -9.52
C TYR A 369 -3.78 18.49 -10.10
N ASN A 370 -3.53 19.52 -9.29
CA ASN A 370 -3.43 20.90 -9.75
C ASN A 370 -2.03 21.22 -10.28
N ILE A 371 -1.90 21.41 -11.60
CA ILE A 371 -0.62 21.68 -12.28
C ILE A 371 -0.05 23.07 -11.93
N GLU A 372 -0.90 24.03 -11.57
CA GLU A 372 -0.47 25.40 -11.29
C GLU A 372 0.43 25.48 -10.03
N ASN A 373 0.19 24.60 -9.05
CA ASN A 373 0.98 24.55 -7.81
C ASN A 373 2.45 24.14 -8.02
N VAL A 374 2.75 23.37 -9.09
CA VAL A 374 4.13 22.96 -9.40
C VAL A 374 4.98 24.09 -9.96
N LYS A 375 4.35 25.06 -10.65
CA LYS A 375 5.07 26.22 -11.19
C LYS A 375 5.63 27.13 -10.08
N ALA A 376 5.04 27.11 -8.90
CA ALA A 376 5.48 27.90 -7.74
C ALA A 376 6.77 27.33 -7.13
N ASN A 377 6.90 26.01 -7.05
CA ASN A 377 8.05 25.34 -6.42
C ASN A 377 9.35 25.39 -7.26
N PHE A 378 9.28 25.76 -8.54
CA PHE A 378 10.45 25.93 -9.43
C PHE A 378 10.88 27.39 -9.59
N LYS A 379 10.19 28.35 -8.97
CA LYS A 379 10.54 29.78 -9.00
C LYS A 379 11.24 30.27 -7.72
N SER A 380 11.33 29.43 -6.70
CA SER A 380 12.12 29.62 -5.48
C SER A 380 13.40 28.74 -5.53
#